data_7dbe237d8d0291f175732046bbc37b99
#
_entry.id   7dbe237d8d0291f175732046bbc37b99
#
_cell.length_a   1.000
_cell.length_b   1.000
_cell.length_c   1.000
_cell.angle_alpha   90.00
_cell.angle_beta   90.00
_cell.angle_gamma   90.00
#
_symmetry.space_group_name_H-M   'P 1'
#
loop_
_entity.id
_entity.type
_entity.pdbx_description
1 polymer ?
#
loop_
_entity_poly.entity_id
_entity_poly.type
_entity_poly.pdbx_seq_one_letter_code
_entity_poly.pdbx_strand_id
1 'polypeptide(L)'
;LSFDQDEDAERNIVDNPHFTFVRSNFRYLKNFLRYHGIEQVDGILADLGVSSHHFDDSERGFSFRGDGPLDMRMNKRAGITAADVVNNYSEERLADIFYLYGELKNSRKIASVLAKARAIQPINTIGEFLEVIKPLFGREREKKELAKVFQALRIEVNHEMEALKEMLCAAAEVLRPGG
;
A
#
# COMPACT_ATOMS: atom_id res chain seq x y z
N LEU A 1 5.17 5.81 -21.47
CA LEU A 1 4.19 6.13 -20.42
C LEU A 1 4.72 5.69 -19.07
N SER A 2 4.66 6.55 -18.05
CA SER A 2 5.01 6.26 -16.68
C SER A 2 3.80 6.49 -15.77
N PHE A 3 3.51 5.56 -14.90
CA PHE A 3 2.35 5.61 -14.00
C PHE A 3 2.81 5.84 -12.56
N ASP A 4 2.18 6.78 -11.88
CA ASP A 4 2.19 6.88 -10.43
C ASP A 4 0.87 7.51 -9.95
N GLN A 5 0.36 7.04 -8.83
CA GLN A 5 -0.88 7.60 -8.24
C GLN A 5 -0.57 8.65 -7.16
N ASP A 6 0.68 8.75 -6.71
CA ASP A 6 1.10 9.76 -5.75
C ASP A 6 1.26 11.11 -6.44
N GLU A 7 0.70 12.16 -5.84
CA GLU A 7 0.82 13.53 -6.36
C GLU A 7 2.26 14.06 -6.28
N ASP A 8 3.05 13.57 -5.34
CA ASP A 8 4.45 13.97 -5.20
C ASP A 8 5.33 13.48 -6.36
N ALA A 9 4.92 12.42 -7.06
CA ALA A 9 5.62 11.93 -8.25
C ALA A 9 5.60 12.93 -9.40
N GLU A 10 4.65 13.87 -9.44
CA GLU A 10 4.58 14.91 -10.47
C GLU A 10 5.84 15.81 -10.48
N ARG A 11 6.51 15.95 -9.34
CA ARG A 11 7.76 16.75 -9.23
C ARG A 11 8.94 16.13 -9.98
N ASN A 12 8.83 14.85 -10.35
CA ASN A 12 9.88 14.09 -11.03
C ASN A 12 9.61 13.95 -12.54
N ILE A 13 8.63 14.69 -13.08
CA ILE A 13 8.32 14.66 -14.51
C ILE A 13 9.52 15.19 -15.30
N VAL A 14 9.97 14.38 -16.25
CA VAL A 14 11.08 14.73 -17.15
C VAL A 14 10.51 15.49 -18.34
N ASP A 15 11.08 16.66 -18.65
CA ASP A 15 10.77 17.42 -19.86
C ASP A 15 11.41 16.74 -21.08
N ASN A 16 10.69 15.76 -21.63
CA ASN A 16 11.13 14.98 -22.80
C ASN A 16 9.90 14.64 -23.64
N PRO A 17 9.89 14.91 -24.95
CA PRO A 17 8.76 14.65 -25.85
C PRO A 17 8.38 13.16 -25.94
N HIS A 18 9.30 12.27 -25.57
CA HIS A 18 9.04 10.82 -25.52
C HIS A 18 8.59 10.30 -24.15
N PHE A 19 8.48 11.19 -23.16
CA PHE A 19 8.02 10.84 -21.81
C PHE A 19 6.61 11.36 -21.56
N THR A 20 5.70 10.47 -21.17
CA THR A 20 4.35 10.84 -20.78
C THR A 20 4.08 10.32 -19.37
N PHE A 21 3.82 11.23 -18.45
CA PHE A 21 3.40 10.90 -17.09
C PHE A 21 1.88 10.73 -17.01
N VAL A 22 1.44 9.67 -16.37
CA VAL A 22 0.03 9.37 -16.11
C VAL A 22 -0.18 9.31 -14.60
N ARG A 23 -0.83 10.33 -14.04
CA ARG A 23 -1.19 10.33 -12.64
C ARG A 23 -2.38 9.41 -12.40
N SER A 24 -2.11 8.13 -12.29
CA SER A 24 -3.13 7.09 -12.10
C SER A 24 -2.52 5.81 -11.54
N ASN A 25 -3.37 4.96 -11.00
CA ASN A 25 -2.99 3.61 -10.64
C ASN A 25 -2.70 2.80 -11.90
N PHE A 26 -1.61 2.04 -11.90
CA PHE A 26 -1.17 1.18 -13.00
C PHE A 26 -2.18 0.07 -13.37
N ARG A 27 -3.17 -0.21 -12.53
CA ARG A 27 -4.29 -1.12 -12.85
C ARG A 27 -5.04 -0.69 -14.12
N TYR A 28 -5.01 0.61 -14.44
CA TYR A 28 -5.65 1.18 -15.61
C TYR A 28 -4.72 1.26 -16.83
N LEU A 29 -3.62 0.49 -16.85
CA LEU A 29 -2.63 0.45 -17.93
C LEU A 29 -3.26 0.40 -19.32
N LYS A 30 -4.13 -0.57 -19.57
CA LYS A 30 -4.79 -0.74 -20.88
C LYS A 30 -5.68 0.44 -21.25
N ASN A 31 -6.38 1.05 -20.29
CA ASN A 31 -7.25 2.20 -20.53
C ASN A 31 -6.45 3.42 -20.99
N PHE A 32 -5.33 3.70 -20.32
CA PHE A 32 -4.48 4.84 -20.67
C PHE A 32 -3.68 4.62 -21.95
N LEU A 33 -3.22 3.40 -22.23
CA LEU A 33 -2.62 3.09 -23.54
C LEU A 33 -3.62 3.38 -24.66
N ARG A 34 -4.86 2.92 -24.54
CA ARG A 34 -5.92 3.21 -25.53
C ARG A 34 -6.22 4.69 -25.64
N TYR A 35 -6.26 5.43 -24.53
CA TYR A 35 -6.46 6.89 -24.54
C TYR A 35 -5.36 7.61 -25.32
N HIS A 36 -4.12 7.13 -25.26
CA HIS A 36 -2.98 7.66 -26.02
C HIS A 36 -2.83 7.05 -27.42
N GLY A 37 -3.79 6.25 -27.91
CA GLY A 37 -3.74 5.63 -29.22
C GLY A 37 -2.69 4.50 -29.35
N ILE A 38 -2.25 3.94 -28.24
CA ILE A 38 -1.25 2.87 -28.19
C ILE A 38 -1.96 1.53 -28.02
N GLU A 39 -1.84 0.66 -29.02
CA GLU A 39 -2.45 -0.67 -28.98
C GLU A 39 -1.53 -1.71 -28.31
N GLN A 40 -0.24 -1.62 -28.57
CA GLN A 40 0.77 -2.55 -28.05
C GLN A 40 2.04 -1.83 -27.63
N VAL A 41 2.76 -2.43 -26.68
CA VAL A 41 4.05 -1.93 -26.17
C VAL A 41 5.14 -2.99 -26.32
N ASP A 42 6.39 -2.54 -26.43
CA ASP A 42 7.56 -3.41 -26.59
C ASP A 42 8.06 -3.98 -25.26
N GLY A 43 7.71 -3.34 -24.15
CA GLY A 43 8.11 -3.78 -22.81
C GLY A 43 7.37 -3.04 -21.71
N ILE A 44 7.31 -3.65 -20.53
CA ILE A 44 6.74 -3.08 -19.31
C ILE A 44 7.75 -3.29 -18.19
N LEU A 45 8.13 -2.19 -17.52
CA LEU A 45 8.91 -2.23 -16.29
C LEU A 45 7.99 -1.85 -15.13
N ALA A 46 7.91 -2.68 -14.10
CA ALA A 46 7.10 -2.43 -12.93
C ALA A 46 7.96 -2.54 -11.66
N ASP A 47 8.16 -1.39 -10.99
CA ASP A 47 8.76 -1.30 -9.65
C ASP A 47 7.66 -0.97 -8.66
N LEU A 48 7.11 -2.02 -8.04
CA LEU A 48 5.87 -1.93 -7.27
C LEU A 48 6.15 -1.82 -5.77
N GLY A 49 5.31 -1.06 -5.09
CA GLY A 49 5.38 -0.85 -3.65
C GLY A 49 5.50 0.62 -3.29
N VAL A 50 6.32 0.93 -2.30
CA VAL A 50 6.51 2.29 -1.78
C VAL A 50 7.93 2.78 -2.03
N SER A 51 8.06 4.06 -2.35
CA SER A 51 9.36 4.74 -2.44
C SER A 51 9.89 5.11 -1.06
N SER A 52 11.19 5.43 -0.97
CA SER A 52 11.80 5.97 0.25
C SER A 52 11.10 7.23 0.74
N HIS A 53 10.58 8.06 -0.16
CA HIS A 53 9.84 9.28 0.14
C HIS A 53 8.62 9.02 1.04
N HIS A 54 7.90 7.92 0.83
CA HIS A 54 6.76 7.56 1.68
C HIS A 54 7.15 7.28 3.14
N PHE A 55 8.37 6.81 3.37
CA PHE A 55 8.87 6.53 4.73
C PHE A 55 9.44 7.77 5.44
N ASP A 56 9.82 8.80 4.69
CA ASP A 56 10.41 10.02 5.24
C ASP A 56 9.35 11.02 5.69
N ASP A 57 8.14 10.95 5.12
CA ASP A 57 7.00 11.80 5.51
C ASP A 57 6.15 11.09 6.59
N SER A 58 6.28 11.53 7.84
CA SER A 58 5.53 10.99 8.98
C SER A 58 4.02 11.15 8.84
N GLU A 59 3.55 12.19 8.14
CA GLU A 59 2.13 12.47 7.93
C GLU A 59 1.46 11.46 6.98
N ARG A 60 2.26 10.67 6.25
CA ARG A 60 1.77 9.63 5.34
C ARG A 60 1.45 8.30 6.05
N GLY A 61 1.98 8.07 7.24
CA GLY A 61 1.70 6.88 8.04
C GLY A 61 2.36 5.59 7.58
N PHE A 62 3.32 5.61 6.64
CA PHE A 62 3.99 4.40 6.14
C PHE A 62 5.12 3.90 7.04
N SER A 63 5.61 4.72 7.96
CA SER A 63 6.75 4.41 8.82
C SER A 63 6.35 4.31 10.30
N PHE A 64 6.90 3.33 11.00
CA PHE A 64 6.78 3.20 12.44
C PHE A 64 7.88 3.96 13.23
N ARG A 65 8.65 4.84 12.56
CA ARG A 65 9.74 5.62 13.16
C ARG A 65 9.31 6.97 13.72
N GLY A 66 8.15 7.45 13.31
CA GLY A 66 7.56 8.72 13.76
C GLY A 66 6.20 8.50 14.38
N ASP A 67 5.62 9.57 14.90
CA ASP A 67 4.21 9.61 15.30
C ASP A 67 3.46 10.53 14.35
N GLY A 68 2.39 10.04 13.79
CA GLY A 68 1.55 10.72 12.82
C GLY A 68 0.24 9.96 12.63
N PRO A 69 -0.63 10.41 11.73
CA PRO A 69 -1.88 9.70 11.45
C PRO A 69 -1.61 8.30 10.89
N LEU A 70 -2.43 7.34 11.27
CA LEU A 70 -2.41 5.98 10.75
C LEU A 70 -3.14 5.94 9.40
N ASP A 71 -2.54 6.54 8.35
CA ASP A 71 -3.17 6.75 7.04
C ASP A 71 -2.82 5.65 6.03
N MET A 72 -1.59 5.57 5.57
CA MET A 72 -1.02 4.64 4.58
C MET A 72 -1.62 4.70 3.16
N ARG A 73 -2.43 5.70 2.82
CA ARG A 73 -2.94 5.85 1.45
C ARG A 73 -1.87 6.39 0.51
N MET A 74 -1.63 5.73 -0.61
CA MET A 74 -0.82 6.27 -1.71
C MET A 74 -1.54 7.42 -2.41
N ASN A 75 -2.85 7.29 -2.61
CA ASN A 75 -3.70 8.37 -3.09
C ASN A 75 -4.49 9.00 -1.92
N LYS A 76 -4.05 10.16 -1.45
CA LYS A 76 -4.69 10.90 -0.33
C LYS A 76 -6.14 11.30 -0.61
N ARG A 77 -6.57 11.36 -1.88
CA ARG A 77 -7.90 11.84 -2.29
C ARG A 77 -8.98 10.76 -2.29
N ALA A 78 -8.61 9.51 -2.10
CA ALA A 78 -9.54 8.39 -2.20
C ALA A 78 -9.18 7.26 -1.24
N GLY A 79 -10.14 6.37 -1.02
CA GLY A 79 -9.96 5.16 -0.24
C GLY A 79 -10.12 5.36 1.27
N ILE A 80 -9.95 4.25 1.98
CA ILE A 80 -9.98 4.18 3.46
C ILE A 80 -8.55 4.26 3.99
N THR A 81 -8.40 4.76 5.20
CA THR A 81 -7.11 4.83 5.90
C THR A 81 -6.79 3.51 6.61
N ALA A 82 -5.53 3.35 7.02
CA ALA A 82 -5.17 2.22 7.88
C ALA A 82 -5.89 2.29 9.25
N ALA A 83 -6.18 3.49 9.76
CA ALA A 83 -7.02 3.67 10.93
C ALA A 83 -8.43 3.11 10.70
N ASP A 84 -9.04 3.38 9.53
CA ASP A 84 -10.35 2.81 9.19
C ASP A 84 -10.32 1.29 9.15
N VAL A 85 -9.29 0.70 8.56
CA VAL A 85 -9.09 -0.76 8.55
C VAL A 85 -9.01 -1.31 9.97
N VAL A 86 -8.15 -0.73 10.80
CA VAL A 86 -7.93 -1.19 12.18
C VAL A 86 -9.20 -1.03 13.03
N ASN A 87 -9.92 0.07 12.89
CA ASN A 87 -11.08 0.36 13.74
C ASN A 87 -12.38 -0.32 13.27
N ASN A 88 -12.55 -0.58 11.96
CA ASN A 88 -13.85 -0.98 11.42
C ASN A 88 -13.92 -2.43 10.91
N TYR A 89 -12.78 -3.06 10.59
CA TYR A 89 -12.79 -4.44 10.10
C TYR A 89 -13.09 -5.44 11.22
N SER A 90 -13.70 -6.57 10.87
CA SER A 90 -13.89 -7.66 11.83
C SER A 90 -12.54 -8.25 12.29
N GLU A 91 -12.53 -8.87 13.45
CA GLU A 91 -11.33 -9.53 14.00
C GLU A 91 -10.80 -10.59 13.04
N GLU A 92 -11.69 -11.36 12.40
CA GLU A 92 -11.35 -12.38 11.42
C GLU A 92 -10.67 -11.76 10.18
N ARG A 93 -11.25 -10.69 9.65
CA ARG A 93 -10.69 -10.00 8.48
C ARG A 93 -9.32 -9.38 8.77
N LEU A 94 -9.13 -8.80 9.94
CA LEU A 94 -7.80 -8.32 10.37
C LEU A 94 -6.79 -9.46 10.47
N ALA A 95 -7.19 -10.60 11.03
CA ALA A 95 -6.33 -11.78 11.12
C ALA A 95 -5.92 -12.29 9.73
N ASP A 96 -6.86 -12.31 8.77
CA ASP A 96 -6.59 -12.72 7.40
C ASP A 96 -5.59 -11.79 6.71
N ILE A 97 -5.76 -10.47 6.83
CA ILE A 97 -4.84 -9.47 6.28
C ILE A 97 -3.43 -9.68 6.83
N PHE A 98 -3.28 -9.79 8.14
CA PHE A 98 -1.97 -9.99 8.77
C PHE A 98 -1.34 -11.33 8.41
N TYR A 99 -2.14 -12.37 8.18
CA TYR A 99 -1.65 -13.66 7.75
C TYR A 99 -1.24 -13.66 6.29
N LEU A 100 -2.12 -13.21 5.39
CA LEU A 100 -1.93 -13.30 3.94
C LEU A 100 -0.89 -12.29 3.42
N TYR A 101 -0.97 -11.05 3.89
CA TYR A 101 -0.12 -9.97 3.38
C TYR A 101 1.10 -9.68 4.25
N GLY A 102 1.02 -10.01 5.53
CA GLY A 102 2.12 -9.84 6.48
C GLY A 102 2.92 -11.12 6.77
N GLU A 103 2.43 -12.28 6.35
CA GLU A 103 3.04 -13.58 6.68
C GLU A 103 3.25 -13.77 8.19
N LEU A 104 2.33 -13.24 9.00
CA LEU A 104 2.44 -13.22 10.46
C LEU A 104 1.76 -14.46 11.04
N LYS A 105 2.55 -15.36 11.64
CA LYS A 105 2.04 -16.59 12.28
C LYS A 105 1.10 -16.32 13.47
N ASN A 106 1.28 -15.18 14.14
CA ASN A 106 0.49 -14.73 15.28
C ASN A 106 -0.63 -13.74 14.89
N SER A 107 -1.06 -13.74 13.63
CA SER A 107 -2.05 -12.82 13.05
C SER A 107 -3.35 -12.74 13.87
N ARG A 108 -3.88 -13.88 14.31
CA ARG A 108 -5.09 -13.95 15.15
C ARG A 108 -4.90 -13.23 16.50
N LYS A 109 -3.71 -13.37 17.11
CA LYS A 109 -3.41 -12.70 18.38
C LYS A 109 -3.33 -11.18 18.18
N ILE A 110 -2.70 -10.73 17.10
CA ILE A 110 -2.61 -9.30 16.75
C ILE A 110 -4.01 -8.74 16.55
N ALA A 111 -4.84 -9.40 15.74
CA ALA A 111 -6.21 -8.99 15.46
C ALA A 111 -7.06 -8.90 16.73
N SER A 112 -6.98 -9.91 17.63
CA SER A 112 -7.72 -9.94 18.88
C SER A 112 -7.32 -8.81 19.83
N VAL A 113 -6.03 -8.50 19.94
CA VAL A 113 -5.54 -7.40 20.78
C VAL A 113 -6.01 -6.05 20.23
N LEU A 114 -5.94 -5.84 18.91
CA LEU A 114 -6.45 -4.63 18.25
C LEU A 114 -7.96 -4.48 18.44
N ALA A 115 -8.74 -5.57 18.26
CA ALA A 115 -10.19 -5.54 18.46
C ALA A 115 -10.59 -5.15 19.89
N LYS A 116 -9.84 -5.62 20.88
CA LYS A 116 -10.07 -5.26 22.30
C LYS A 116 -9.67 -3.80 22.57
N ALA A 117 -8.53 -3.35 22.06
CA ALA A 117 -8.04 -1.99 22.27
C ALA A 117 -9.00 -0.95 21.66
N ARG A 118 -9.42 -1.13 20.40
CA ARG A 118 -10.33 -0.21 19.72
C ARG A 118 -11.73 -0.12 20.35
N ALA A 119 -12.13 -1.17 21.08
CA ALA A 119 -13.41 -1.14 21.83
C ALA A 119 -13.36 -0.19 23.04
N ILE A 120 -12.16 0.14 23.53
CA ILE A 120 -11.94 1.09 24.61
C ILE A 120 -11.74 2.49 24.04
N GLN A 121 -10.85 2.63 23.05
CA GLN A 121 -10.51 3.88 22.40
C GLN A 121 -10.12 3.62 20.94
N PRO A 122 -10.67 4.39 19.97
CA PRO A 122 -10.26 4.32 18.57
C PRO A 122 -8.75 4.52 18.42
N ILE A 123 -8.15 3.79 17.47
CA ILE A 123 -6.72 3.82 17.16
C ILE A 123 -6.54 4.66 15.90
N ASN A 124 -6.05 5.89 16.02
CA ASN A 124 -5.98 6.84 14.92
C ASN A 124 -4.55 7.24 14.54
N THR A 125 -3.60 7.05 15.45
CA THR A 125 -2.19 7.41 15.23
C THR A 125 -1.28 6.18 15.23
N ILE A 126 -0.09 6.36 14.67
CA ILE A 126 0.96 5.34 14.69
C ILE A 126 1.36 5.03 16.13
N GLY A 127 1.49 6.06 17.00
CA GLY A 127 1.83 5.88 18.41
C GLY A 127 0.84 4.97 19.12
N GLU A 128 -0.46 5.28 19.06
CA GLU A 128 -1.54 4.47 19.63
C GLU A 128 -1.52 3.03 19.10
N PHE A 129 -1.32 2.86 17.80
CA PHE A 129 -1.22 1.54 17.18
C PHE A 129 -0.01 0.74 17.70
N LEU A 130 1.15 1.37 17.77
CA LEU A 130 2.38 0.74 18.27
C LEU A 130 2.28 0.36 19.75
N GLU A 131 1.65 1.19 20.59
CA GLU A 131 1.42 0.86 22.00
C GLU A 131 0.66 -0.46 22.17
N VAL A 132 -0.30 -0.71 21.28
CA VAL A 132 -1.13 -1.93 21.31
C VAL A 132 -0.36 -3.16 20.83
N ILE A 133 0.43 -3.06 19.75
CA ILE A 133 1.00 -4.23 19.08
C ILE A 133 2.45 -4.56 19.49
N LYS A 134 3.28 -3.56 19.86
CA LYS A 134 4.68 -3.80 20.27
C LYS A 134 4.84 -4.84 21.38
N PRO A 135 4.01 -4.88 22.42
CA PRO A 135 4.12 -5.90 23.48
C PRO A 135 3.98 -7.35 22.99
N LEU A 136 3.48 -7.54 21.77
CA LEU A 136 3.33 -8.89 21.17
C LEU A 136 4.62 -9.42 20.56
N PHE A 137 5.63 -8.56 20.38
CA PHE A 137 6.88 -8.89 19.71
C PHE A 137 8.06 -8.85 20.69
N GLY A 138 8.96 -9.84 20.58
CA GLY A 138 10.22 -9.82 21.32
C GLY A 138 11.18 -8.77 20.74
N ARG A 139 11.99 -8.14 21.59
CA ARG A 139 12.92 -7.04 21.24
C ARG A 139 13.77 -7.32 19.99
N GLU A 140 14.27 -8.55 19.83
CA GLU A 140 15.13 -8.93 18.71
C GLU A 140 14.38 -8.96 17.36
N ARG A 141 13.09 -9.26 17.37
CA ARG A 141 12.26 -9.42 16.16
C ARG A 141 11.30 -8.25 15.92
N GLU A 142 11.17 -7.33 16.86
CA GLU A 142 10.19 -6.25 16.84
C GLU A 142 10.19 -5.50 15.52
N LYS A 143 11.33 -4.99 15.08
CA LYS A 143 11.40 -4.20 13.82
C LYS A 143 10.95 -5.01 12.60
N LYS A 144 11.33 -6.28 12.54
CA LYS A 144 10.96 -7.16 11.41
C LYS A 144 9.46 -7.47 11.40
N GLU A 145 8.91 -7.76 12.56
CA GLU A 145 7.49 -8.07 12.69
C GLU A 145 6.62 -6.81 12.47
N LEU A 146 7.05 -5.64 12.98
CA LEU A 146 6.40 -4.37 12.72
C LEU A 146 6.39 -4.04 11.22
N ALA A 147 7.50 -4.23 10.51
CA ALA A 147 7.55 -4.00 9.07
C ALA A 147 6.51 -4.85 8.32
N LYS A 148 6.31 -6.10 8.72
CA LYS A 148 5.29 -6.99 8.14
C LYS A 148 3.86 -6.55 8.46
N VAL A 149 3.61 -6.06 9.67
CA VAL A 149 2.30 -5.51 10.06
C VAL A 149 1.97 -4.30 9.21
N PHE A 150 2.91 -3.37 9.07
CA PHE A 150 2.74 -2.17 8.24
C PHE A 150 2.57 -2.52 6.76
N GLN A 151 3.33 -3.49 6.25
CA GLN A 151 3.15 -4.02 4.89
C GLN A 151 1.73 -4.56 4.69
N ALA A 152 1.21 -5.34 5.63
CA ALA A 152 -0.11 -5.92 5.52
C ALA A 152 -1.22 -4.86 5.44
N LEU A 153 -1.17 -3.85 6.32
CA LEU A 153 -2.11 -2.73 6.29
C LEU A 153 -1.99 -1.92 5.00
N ARG A 154 -0.77 -1.63 4.55
CA ARG A 154 -0.51 -0.89 3.31
C ARG A 154 -1.12 -1.59 2.09
N ILE A 155 -0.89 -2.89 1.96
CA ILE A 155 -1.42 -3.70 0.85
C ILE A 155 -2.94 -3.66 0.83
N GLU A 156 -3.59 -3.78 1.99
CA GLU A 156 -5.05 -3.71 2.10
C GLU A 156 -5.59 -2.31 1.77
N VAL A 157 -5.03 -1.26 2.38
CA VAL A 157 -5.45 0.13 2.18
C VAL A 157 -5.38 0.54 0.71
N ASN A 158 -4.35 0.11 0.00
CA ASN A 158 -4.11 0.51 -1.39
C ASN A 158 -4.60 -0.52 -2.42
N HIS A 159 -5.24 -1.61 -1.99
CA HIS A 159 -5.71 -2.69 -2.86
C HIS A 159 -4.62 -3.19 -3.82
N GLU A 160 -3.40 -3.33 -3.30
CA GLU A 160 -2.21 -3.60 -4.13
C GLU A 160 -2.31 -4.94 -4.88
N MET A 161 -2.92 -5.97 -4.26
CA MET A 161 -3.06 -7.29 -4.88
C MET A 161 -4.06 -7.30 -6.04
N GLU A 162 -5.15 -6.57 -5.92
CA GLU A 162 -6.13 -6.39 -7.00
C GLU A 162 -5.52 -5.60 -8.16
N ALA A 163 -4.86 -4.49 -7.84
CA ALA A 163 -4.17 -3.67 -8.83
C ALA A 163 -3.09 -4.45 -9.59
N LEU A 164 -2.32 -5.29 -8.88
CA LEU A 164 -1.32 -6.18 -9.48
C LEU A 164 -1.96 -7.18 -10.46
N LYS A 165 -3.04 -7.85 -10.05
CA LYS A 165 -3.74 -8.81 -10.92
C LYS A 165 -4.26 -8.15 -12.19
N GLU A 166 -4.92 -7.00 -12.06
CA GLU A 166 -5.44 -6.26 -13.20
C GLU A 166 -4.34 -5.80 -14.14
N MET A 167 -3.21 -5.32 -13.60
CA MET A 167 -2.05 -4.91 -14.38
C MET A 167 -1.43 -6.09 -15.13
N LEU A 168 -1.27 -7.25 -14.48
CA LEU A 168 -0.71 -8.45 -15.12
C LEU A 168 -1.61 -8.95 -16.26
N CYS A 169 -2.93 -8.95 -16.06
CA CYS A 169 -3.87 -9.29 -17.12
C CYS A 169 -3.77 -8.30 -18.29
N ALA A 170 -3.74 -7.00 -17.99
CA ALA A 170 -3.59 -5.97 -19.01
C ALA A 170 -2.24 -6.08 -19.76
N ALA A 171 -1.15 -6.36 -19.04
CA ALA A 171 0.19 -6.53 -19.61
C ALA A 171 0.22 -7.66 -20.64
N ALA A 172 -0.38 -8.82 -20.31
CA ALA A 172 -0.45 -9.96 -21.24
C ALA A 172 -1.19 -9.64 -22.54
N GLU A 173 -2.13 -8.68 -22.51
CA GLU A 173 -2.90 -8.30 -23.70
C GLU A 173 -2.20 -7.21 -24.54
N VAL A 174 -1.36 -6.36 -23.93
CA VAL A 174 -0.79 -5.20 -24.63
C VAL A 174 0.69 -5.39 -24.99
N LEU A 175 1.38 -6.38 -24.45
CA LEU A 175 2.74 -6.72 -24.85
C LEU A 175 2.77 -7.34 -26.25
N ARG A 176 3.72 -6.87 -27.07
CA ARG A 176 4.01 -7.52 -28.35
C ARG A 176 4.65 -8.89 -28.14
N PRO A 177 4.52 -9.82 -29.10
CA PRO A 177 5.28 -11.06 -29.07
C PRO A 177 6.79 -10.79 -28.92
N GLY A 178 7.39 -11.30 -27.86
CA GLY A 178 8.82 -11.09 -27.53
C GLY A 178 9.11 -9.86 -26.65
N GLY A 179 8.07 -9.14 -26.22
CA GLY A 179 8.15 -8.05 -25.22
C GLY A 179 8.16 -8.52 -23.78
#